data_03e77c96b928a1462e9a45e6c771899f
#
_entry.id   03e77c96b928a1462e9a45e6c771899f
#
_cell.length_a   1.000
_cell.length_b   1.000
_cell.length_c   1.000
_cell.angle_alpha   90.00
_cell.angle_beta   90.00
_cell.angle_gamma   90.00
#
_symmetry.space_group_name_H-M   'P 1'
#
loop_
_entity.id
_entity.type
_entity.pdbx_description
1 polymer ?
#
loop_
_entity_poly.entity_id
_entity_poly.type
_entity_poly.pdbx_seq_one_letter_code
_entity_poly.pdbx_strand_id
1 'polypeptide(L)'
;FGITQVEVGIEQATGTGGTQPVTVNLYTWDPLDPFTFANFVLIGTANALVPDQAATIVTVPVTGSAPAGSTLVVEFFTPDGQTAGHSLFVGSNPDGQTAPSYIAAAACGITEPTDTALIGFPTMHLVMNVTGTTGCDVDLTWVSASPAAGTTVPAATTAVTVTFDSTGLVQGATYTGGLCVESNDPDTPVVLVPLTLEVDGMDFSDGFETGDASRWSASVGLP
;
A
#
# COMPACT_ATOMS: atom_id res chain seq x y z
N PHE A 1 5.45 5.62 2.50
CA PHE A 1 4.07 5.13 2.48
C PHE A 1 3.98 3.90 1.59
N GLY A 2 3.73 2.73 2.19
CA GLY A 2 3.51 1.47 1.46
C GLY A 2 2.05 1.37 1.04
N ILE A 3 1.78 1.35 -0.26
CA ILE A 3 0.43 1.26 -0.82
C ILE A 3 0.03 -0.21 -0.88
N THR A 4 -1.21 -0.53 -0.50
CA THR A 4 -1.76 -1.89 -0.52
C THR A 4 -2.97 -2.03 -1.44
N GLN A 5 -3.72 -0.95 -1.68
CA GLN A 5 -4.87 -0.93 -2.57
C GLN A 5 -5.25 0.48 -3.00
N VAL A 6 -5.97 0.56 -4.11
CA VAL A 6 -6.67 1.75 -4.59
C VAL A 6 -8.15 1.43 -4.71
N GLU A 7 -9.00 2.34 -4.22
CA GLU A 7 -10.45 2.31 -4.41
C GLU A 7 -10.83 3.39 -5.41
N VAL A 8 -11.68 3.03 -6.37
CA VAL A 8 -12.12 3.94 -7.43
C VAL A 8 -13.64 3.91 -7.52
N GLY A 9 -14.26 5.08 -7.53
CA GLY A 9 -15.67 5.23 -7.81
C GLY A 9 -15.97 4.89 -9.26
N ILE A 10 -16.99 4.05 -9.50
CA ILE A 10 -17.50 3.71 -10.83
C ILE A 10 -18.91 4.26 -10.93
N GLU A 11 -19.11 5.22 -11.83
CA GLU A 11 -20.46 5.71 -12.16
C GLU A 11 -21.22 4.64 -12.94
N GLN A 12 -20.60 4.10 -13.99
CA GLN A 12 -21.17 3.01 -14.78
C GLN A 12 -20.05 2.20 -15.44
N ALA A 13 -20.17 0.89 -15.39
CA ALA A 13 -19.37 -0.05 -16.17
C ALA A 13 -20.32 -1.04 -16.85
N THR A 14 -20.19 -1.20 -18.16
CA THR A 14 -20.93 -2.18 -18.94
C THR A 14 -20.05 -2.72 -20.07
N GLY A 15 -20.14 -4.01 -20.39
CA GLY A 15 -19.34 -4.55 -21.48
C GLY A 15 -19.70 -5.96 -21.90
N THR A 16 -19.23 -6.29 -23.07
CA THR A 16 -19.31 -7.65 -23.61
C THR A 16 -18.62 -8.62 -22.67
N GLY A 17 -19.36 -9.64 -22.19
CA GLY A 17 -18.84 -10.59 -21.21
C GLY A 17 -18.99 -10.15 -19.75
N GLY A 18 -19.64 -9.02 -19.48
CA GLY A 18 -19.97 -8.56 -18.13
C GLY A 18 -18.78 -8.02 -17.33
N THR A 19 -17.67 -7.69 -17.98
CA THR A 19 -16.48 -7.13 -17.32
C THR A 19 -15.75 -6.12 -18.19
N GLN A 20 -15.05 -5.17 -17.56
CA GLN A 20 -14.19 -4.17 -18.19
C GLN A 20 -12.75 -4.37 -17.71
N PRO A 21 -11.74 -4.47 -18.60
CA PRO A 21 -10.35 -4.46 -18.20
C PRO A 21 -9.92 -3.07 -17.74
N VAL A 22 -9.19 -3.02 -16.65
CA VAL A 22 -8.60 -1.79 -16.12
C VAL A 22 -7.19 -2.05 -15.62
N THR A 23 -6.38 -1.00 -15.56
CA THR A 23 -5.06 -1.02 -14.95
C THR A 23 -4.96 0.13 -13.94
N VAL A 24 -4.49 -0.16 -12.75
CA VAL A 24 -4.08 0.86 -11.78
C VAL A 24 -2.58 0.97 -11.82
N ASN A 25 -2.08 2.15 -12.08
CA ASN A 25 -0.67 2.48 -12.01
C ASN A 25 -0.41 3.47 -10.87
N LEU A 26 0.66 3.22 -10.14
CA LEU A 26 1.15 4.09 -9.07
C LEU A 26 2.46 4.71 -9.52
N TYR A 27 2.58 6.01 -9.38
CA TYR A 27 3.81 6.73 -9.71
C TYR A 27 4.21 7.65 -8.58
N THR A 28 5.49 7.99 -8.53
CA THR A 28 5.98 9.19 -7.85
C THR A 28 6.30 10.28 -8.88
N TRP A 29 6.15 11.52 -8.46
CA TRP A 29 6.43 12.68 -9.26
C TRP A 29 7.11 13.76 -8.41
N ASP A 30 8.09 14.44 -8.98
CA ASP A 30 8.73 15.60 -8.36
C ASP A 30 7.93 16.88 -8.75
N PRO A 31 7.37 17.63 -7.76
CA PRO A 31 6.63 18.86 -8.05
C PRO A 31 7.43 19.96 -8.75
N LEU A 32 8.74 19.85 -8.84
CA LEU A 32 9.59 20.78 -9.59
C LEU A 32 9.59 20.49 -11.10
N ASP A 33 9.18 19.29 -11.49
CA ASP A 33 9.11 18.89 -12.90
C ASP A 33 7.72 19.16 -13.49
N PRO A 34 7.60 19.33 -14.83
CA PRO A 34 6.31 19.37 -15.49
C PRO A 34 5.46 18.13 -15.21
N PHE A 35 4.16 18.32 -14.97
CA PHE A 35 3.22 17.22 -14.71
C PHE A 35 2.86 16.50 -16.02
N THR A 36 3.75 15.61 -16.47
CA THR A 36 3.63 14.84 -17.71
C THR A 36 4.01 13.37 -17.47
N PHE A 37 3.51 12.48 -18.31
CA PHE A 37 3.84 11.05 -18.21
C PHE A 37 5.34 10.76 -18.25
N ALA A 38 6.11 11.60 -18.98
CA ALA A 38 7.56 11.42 -19.08
C ALA A 38 8.31 11.63 -17.76
N ASN A 39 7.72 12.39 -16.82
CA ASN A 39 8.30 12.71 -15.52
C ASN A 39 7.73 11.86 -14.38
N PHE A 40 6.86 10.91 -14.67
CA PHE A 40 6.31 9.99 -13.70
C PHE A 40 7.22 8.77 -13.56
N VAL A 41 7.56 8.42 -12.33
CA VAL A 41 8.34 7.22 -12.02
C VAL A 41 7.39 6.13 -11.51
N LEU A 42 7.23 5.07 -12.29
CA LEU A 42 6.34 3.94 -11.93
C LEU A 42 6.88 3.20 -10.70
N ILE A 43 6.05 3.06 -9.68
CA ILE A 43 6.37 2.34 -8.43
C ILE A 43 5.47 1.13 -8.18
N GLY A 44 4.40 0.96 -8.95
CA GLY A 44 3.52 -0.21 -8.87
C GLY A 44 2.47 -0.22 -9.96
N THR A 45 2.01 -1.41 -10.33
CA THR A 45 0.94 -1.60 -11.32
C THR A 45 0.13 -2.85 -11.00
N ALA A 46 -1.17 -2.80 -11.28
CA ALA A 46 -2.06 -3.97 -11.17
C ALA A 46 -3.14 -3.92 -12.26
N ASN A 47 -3.43 -5.07 -12.84
CA ASN A 47 -4.56 -5.24 -13.75
C ASN A 47 -5.75 -5.85 -13.01
N ALA A 48 -6.95 -5.38 -13.33
CA ALA A 48 -8.18 -5.91 -12.78
C ALA A 48 -9.29 -5.98 -13.85
N LEU A 49 -10.32 -6.76 -13.55
CA LEU A 49 -11.56 -6.80 -14.32
C LEU A 49 -12.67 -6.20 -13.46
N VAL A 50 -13.23 -5.10 -13.91
CA VAL A 50 -14.36 -4.45 -13.25
C VAL A 50 -15.65 -5.07 -13.79
N PRO A 51 -16.49 -5.72 -12.98
CA PRO A 51 -17.75 -6.26 -13.43
C PRO A 51 -18.74 -5.16 -13.80
N ASP A 52 -19.76 -5.51 -14.61
CA ASP A 52 -20.86 -4.60 -14.94
C ASP A 52 -21.54 -4.12 -13.66
N GLN A 53 -21.57 -2.80 -13.46
CA GLN A 53 -22.11 -2.18 -12.26
C GLN A 53 -22.36 -0.68 -12.46
N ALA A 54 -23.03 -0.06 -11.49
CA ALA A 54 -23.27 1.38 -11.47
C ALA A 54 -23.26 1.92 -10.04
N ALA A 55 -22.77 3.15 -9.86
CA ALA A 55 -22.73 3.87 -8.60
C ALA A 55 -22.10 3.06 -7.44
N THR A 56 -20.94 2.47 -7.69
CA THR A 56 -20.22 1.62 -6.73
C THR A 56 -18.76 2.05 -6.59
N ILE A 57 -18.10 1.50 -5.58
CA ILE A 57 -16.64 1.62 -5.41
C ILE A 57 -16.02 0.26 -5.72
N VAL A 58 -14.99 0.27 -6.55
CA VAL A 58 -14.17 -0.90 -6.86
C VAL A 58 -12.84 -0.79 -6.14
N THR A 59 -12.44 -1.85 -5.46
CA THR A 59 -11.14 -1.98 -4.82
C THR A 59 -10.21 -2.78 -5.71
N VAL A 60 -9.07 -2.21 -6.06
CA VAL A 60 -8.00 -2.87 -6.81
C VAL A 60 -6.79 -3.03 -5.89
N PRO A 61 -6.44 -4.26 -5.49
CA PRO A 61 -5.20 -4.52 -4.79
C PRO A 61 -4.01 -4.17 -5.69
N VAL A 62 -3.17 -3.28 -5.22
CA VAL A 62 -1.95 -2.86 -5.93
C VAL A 62 -0.90 -2.50 -4.89
N THR A 63 0.33 -2.94 -5.08
CA THR A 63 1.43 -2.66 -4.16
C THR A 63 2.42 -1.69 -4.78
N GLY A 64 2.91 -0.79 -3.96
CA GLY A 64 3.95 0.16 -4.32
C GLY A 64 4.49 0.86 -3.07
N SER A 65 5.65 1.48 -3.17
CA SER A 65 6.24 2.25 -2.09
C SER A 65 6.57 3.65 -2.56
N ALA A 66 5.92 4.64 -1.95
CA ALA A 66 6.22 6.05 -2.18
C ALA A 66 7.18 6.55 -1.07
N PRO A 67 8.40 6.99 -1.42
CA PRO A 67 9.33 7.57 -0.47
C PRO A 67 8.74 8.75 0.29
N ALA A 68 9.24 9.02 1.49
CA ALA A 68 8.85 10.19 2.26
C ALA A 68 9.16 11.48 1.47
N GLY A 69 8.20 12.40 1.46
CA GLY A 69 8.33 13.68 0.75
C GLY A 69 8.04 13.63 -0.76
N SER A 70 7.85 12.44 -1.36
CA SER A 70 7.43 12.34 -2.76
C SER A 70 5.93 12.60 -2.93
N THR A 71 5.54 13.07 -4.11
CA THR A 71 4.12 13.18 -4.49
C THR A 71 3.67 11.89 -5.17
N LEU A 72 2.65 11.26 -4.61
CA LEU A 72 2.02 10.08 -5.21
C LEU A 72 1.05 10.50 -6.32
N VAL A 73 1.18 9.88 -7.49
CA VAL A 73 0.22 9.98 -8.59
C VAL A 73 -0.41 8.62 -8.82
N VAL A 74 -1.72 8.57 -8.88
CA VAL A 74 -2.48 7.34 -9.15
C VAL A 74 -3.21 7.48 -10.47
N GLU A 75 -2.96 6.55 -11.37
CA GLU A 75 -3.67 6.45 -12.65
C GLU A 75 -4.62 5.25 -12.61
N PHE A 76 -5.87 5.50 -12.99
CA PHE A 76 -6.84 4.46 -13.31
C PHE A 76 -7.04 4.46 -14.83
N PHE A 77 -6.40 3.52 -15.49
CA PHE A 77 -6.39 3.39 -16.95
C PHE A 77 -7.43 2.37 -17.39
N THR A 78 -8.17 2.71 -18.43
CA THR A 78 -9.02 1.78 -19.18
C THR A 78 -8.65 1.85 -20.67
N PRO A 79 -8.46 0.72 -21.37
CA PRO A 79 -8.22 0.74 -22.80
C PRO A 79 -9.45 1.24 -23.56
N ASP A 80 -9.26 1.67 -24.82
CA ASP A 80 -10.36 1.97 -25.72
C ASP A 80 -11.27 0.74 -25.86
N GLY A 81 -12.46 0.83 -25.31
CA GLY A 81 -13.42 -0.25 -25.25
C GLY A 81 -14.47 -0.21 -26.36
N GLN A 82 -14.53 0.83 -27.19
CA GLN A 82 -15.63 1.02 -28.14
C GLN A 82 -15.76 -0.13 -29.13
N THR A 83 -14.65 -0.58 -29.70
CA THR A 83 -14.62 -1.73 -30.64
C THR A 83 -14.90 -3.06 -29.94
N ALA A 84 -14.50 -3.20 -28.69
CA ALA A 84 -14.71 -4.39 -27.88
C ALA A 84 -16.08 -4.43 -27.19
N GLY A 85 -16.87 -3.36 -27.29
CA GLY A 85 -18.19 -3.23 -26.68
C GLY A 85 -18.12 -3.01 -25.16
N HIS A 86 -17.08 -2.31 -24.70
CA HIS A 86 -16.93 -1.88 -23.30
C HIS A 86 -17.21 -0.39 -23.14
N SER A 87 -17.80 -0.02 -22.01
CA SER A 87 -18.03 1.37 -21.61
C SER A 87 -17.77 1.48 -20.10
N LEU A 88 -16.89 2.40 -19.71
CA LEU A 88 -16.57 2.67 -18.33
C LEU A 88 -16.54 4.18 -18.07
N PHE A 89 -17.31 4.61 -17.09
CA PHE A 89 -17.32 5.98 -16.57
C PHE A 89 -16.87 5.95 -15.12
N VAL A 90 -15.80 6.69 -14.83
CA VAL A 90 -15.28 6.85 -13.46
C VAL A 90 -16.22 7.75 -12.68
N GLY A 91 -16.50 7.39 -11.43
CA GLY A 91 -17.33 8.15 -10.54
C GLY A 91 -16.69 9.45 -10.09
N SER A 92 -17.47 10.52 -10.06
CA SER A 92 -17.05 11.82 -9.57
C SER A 92 -18.14 12.49 -8.75
N ASN A 93 -17.77 13.47 -7.94
CA ASN A 93 -18.71 14.29 -7.18
C ASN A 93 -18.21 15.75 -7.12
N PRO A 94 -19.09 16.70 -6.72
CA PRO A 94 -18.70 18.11 -6.55
C PRO A 94 -18.11 18.43 -5.16
N ASP A 95 -17.90 17.42 -4.31
CA ASP A 95 -17.37 17.62 -2.97
C ASP A 95 -15.90 18.09 -3.02
N GLY A 96 -15.37 18.55 -1.90
CA GLY A 96 -13.98 19.00 -1.85
C GLY A 96 -12.99 17.92 -2.24
N GLN A 97 -11.87 18.31 -2.85
CA GLN A 97 -10.77 17.42 -3.23
C GLN A 97 -9.49 17.79 -2.48
N THR A 98 -8.65 16.80 -2.22
CA THR A 98 -7.34 17.02 -1.57
C THR A 98 -6.25 17.39 -2.57
N ALA A 99 -6.43 17.02 -3.86
CA ALA A 99 -5.57 17.36 -4.98
C ALA A 99 -6.41 17.44 -6.26
N PRO A 100 -5.95 18.12 -7.31
CA PRO A 100 -6.65 18.21 -8.58
C PRO A 100 -6.89 16.83 -9.20
N SER A 101 -8.02 16.69 -9.91
CA SER A 101 -8.33 15.54 -10.73
C SER A 101 -7.84 15.77 -12.16
N TYR A 102 -7.23 14.77 -12.75
CA TYR A 102 -6.65 14.85 -14.11
C TYR A 102 -7.28 13.82 -15.02
N ILE A 103 -7.26 14.12 -16.32
CA ILE A 103 -7.65 13.19 -17.38
C ILE A 103 -6.61 13.21 -18.49
N ALA A 104 -6.36 12.05 -19.08
CA ALA A 104 -5.66 11.90 -20.34
C ALA A 104 -6.48 11.02 -21.27
N ALA A 105 -6.69 11.44 -22.50
CA ALA A 105 -7.44 10.71 -23.52
C ALA A 105 -6.92 11.10 -24.90
N ALA A 106 -5.94 10.37 -25.41
CA ALA A 106 -5.27 10.67 -26.66
C ALA A 106 -6.24 10.76 -27.86
N ALA A 107 -7.29 9.93 -27.88
CA ALA A 107 -8.34 9.96 -28.89
C ALA A 107 -9.15 11.28 -28.90
N CYS A 108 -9.17 12.00 -27.76
CA CYS A 108 -9.79 13.32 -27.61
C CYS A 108 -8.79 14.48 -27.74
N GLY A 109 -7.53 14.19 -28.11
CA GLY A 109 -6.46 15.18 -28.22
C GLY A 109 -5.83 15.60 -26.89
N ILE A 110 -6.17 14.93 -25.78
CA ILE A 110 -5.60 15.15 -24.45
C ILE A 110 -4.55 14.07 -24.21
N THR A 111 -3.30 14.36 -24.63
CA THR A 111 -2.22 13.35 -24.60
C THR A 111 -1.45 13.31 -23.28
N GLU A 112 -1.55 14.36 -22.48
CA GLU A 112 -0.89 14.47 -21.18
C GLU A 112 -1.93 14.68 -20.07
N PRO A 113 -1.64 14.33 -18.80
CA PRO A 113 -2.54 14.54 -17.69
C PRO A 113 -2.94 16.02 -17.59
N THR A 114 -4.19 16.30 -17.83
CA THR A 114 -4.75 17.66 -17.87
C THR A 114 -5.79 17.80 -16.77
N ASP A 115 -5.68 18.86 -15.96
CA ASP A 115 -6.65 19.18 -14.91
C ASP A 115 -8.05 19.30 -15.51
N THR A 116 -9.01 18.59 -14.96
CA THR A 116 -10.41 18.58 -15.39
C THR A 116 -11.03 19.99 -15.36
N ALA A 117 -10.58 20.84 -14.43
CA ALA A 117 -11.03 22.22 -14.35
C ALA A 117 -10.63 23.04 -15.58
N LEU A 118 -9.46 22.79 -16.18
CA LEU A 118 -8.96 23.50 -17.36
C LEU A 118 -9.71 23.13 -18.64
N ILE A 119 -10.39 22.00 -18.66
CA ILE A 119 -11.19 21.53 -19.80
C ILE A 119 -12.70 21.70 -19.59
N GLY A 120 -13.10 22.50 -18.60
CA GLY A 120 -14.49 22.89 -18.38
C GLY A 120 -15.25 22.11 -17.31
N PHE A 121 -14.57 21.27 -16.53
CA PHE A 121 -15.17 20.46 -15.48
C PHE A 121 -14.61 20.78 -14.07
N PRO A 122 -14.76 22.02 -13.57
CA PRO A 122 -14.12 22.45 -12.31
C PRO A 122 -14.69 21.76 -11.04
N THR A 123 -15.82 21.07 -11.16
CA THR A 123 -16.47 20.35 -10.05
C THR A 123 -16.44 18.81 -10.26
N MET A 124 -15.69 18.34 -11.23
CA MET A 124 -15.50 16.91 -11.48
C MET A 124 -14.34 16.39 -10.62
N HIS A 125 -14.62 16.09 -9.37
CA HIS A 125 -13.64 15.51 -8.46
C HIS A 125 -13.77 13.99 -8.50
N LEU A 126 -12.74 13.31 -9.00
CA LEU A 126 -12.72 11.85 -9.10
C LEU A 126 -12.76 11.22 -7.70
N VAL A 127 -13.64 10.24 -7.53
CA VAL A 127 -13.72 9.47 -6.28
C VAL A 127 -12.62 8.41 -6.33
N MET A 128 -11.53 8.66 -5.62
CA MET A 128 -10.39 7.77 -5.54
C MET A 128 -9.76 7.83 -4.14
N ASN A 129 -9.55 6.66 -3.52
CA ASN A 129 -8.88 6.54 -2.24
C ASN A 129 -7.67 5.61 -2.39
N VAL A 130 -6.60 5.93 -1.70
CA VAL A 130 -5.42 5.09 -1.60
C VAL A 130 -5.28 4.60 -0.17
N THR A 131 -5.28 3.30 0.01
CA THR A 131 -5.02 2.67 1.30
C THR A 131 -3.61 2.11 1.31
N GLY A 132 -2.93 2.31 2.42
CA GLY A 132 -1.59 1.81 2.63
C GLY A 132 -1.17 1.98 4.07
N THR A 133 0.03 1.59 4.36
CA THR A 133 0.69 1.80 5.63
C THR A 133 1.71 2.91 5.47
N THR A 134 1.71 3.87 6.35
CA THR A 134 2.91 4.64 6.61
C THR A 134 3.88 3.61 7.14
N GLY A 135 4.93 3.25 6.44
CA GLY A 135 5.82 2.16 6.79
C GLY A 135 6.42 2.19 8.21
N CYS A 136 5.96 3.13 9.02
CA CYS A 136 6.24 3.30 10.42
C CYS A 136 5.00 2.92 11.22
N ASP A 137 4.86 1.63 11.54
CA ASP A 137 3.84 1.19 12.49
C ASP A 137 4.24 1.68 13.88
N VAL A 138 3.55 2.70 14.36
CA VAL A 138 3.86 3.36 15.64
C VAL A 138 3.43 2.55 16.87
N ASP A 139 2.64 1.49 16.72
CA ASP A 139 2.06 0.73 17.83
C ASP A 139 2.21 -0.79 17.68
N LEU A 140 3.40 -1.25 17.25
CA LEU A 140 3.71 -2.68 17.29
C LEU A 140 3.93 -3.12 18.74
N THR A 141 2.90 -3.68 19.38
CA THR A 141 2.95 -4.12 20.77
C THR A 141 3.99 -5.22 21.02
N TRP A 142 4.44 -5.88 19.97
CA TRP A 142 5.40 -6.97 19.99
C TRP A 142 6.85 -6.53 19.65
N VAL A 143 7.11 -5.22 19.48
CA VAL A 143 8.45 -4.67 19.18
C VAL A 143 8.75 -3.48 20.09
N SER A 144 9.99 -3.41 20.55
CA SER A 144 10.53 -2.22 21.20
C SER A 144 11.94 -1.94 20.69
N ALA A 145 12.35 -0.67 20.69
CA ALA A 145 13.68 -0.23 20.29
C ALA A 145 14.32 0.63 21.39
N SER A 146 15.59 0.41 21.66
CA SER A 146 16.34 1.20 22.67
C SER A 146 17.80 1.41 22.21
N PRO A 147 18.31 2.66 22.28
CA PRO A 147 17.58 3.89 22.59
C PRO A 147 16.58 4.27 21.49
N ALA A 148 15.44 4.88 21.89
CA ALA A 148 14.41 5.34 20.95
C ALA A 148 14.77 6.65 20.23
N ALA A 149 15.76 7.38 20.72
CA ALA A 149 16.32 8.58 20.11
C ALA A 149 17.76 8.79 20.54
N GLY A 150 18.53 9.52 19.71
CA GLY A 150 19.92 9.80 20.02
C GLY A 150 20.55 10.74 18.99
N THR A 151 21.83 11.05 19.18
CA THR A 151 22.64 11.82 18.24
C THR A 151 23.88 11.01 17.88
N THR A 152 24.13 10.84 16.58
CA THR A 152 25.33 10.19 16.08
C THR A 152 26.25 11.26 15.49
N VAL A 153 27.49 11.32 15.99
CA VAL A 153 28.48 12.27 15.44
C VAL A 153 28.95 11.80 14.06
N PRO A 154 29.45 12.70 13.19
CA PRO A 154 29.93 12.34 11.86
C PRO A 154 30.95 11.20 11.90
N ALA A 155 30.81 10.26 10.96
CA ALA A 155 31.66 9.04 10.82
C ALA A 155 31.58 8.03 12.00
N ALA A 156 30.59 8.18 12.91
CA ALA A 156 30.32 7.21 13.95
C ALA A 156 29.05 6.41 13.68
N THR A 157 28.83 5.36 14.48
CA THR A 157 27.61 4.55 14.48
C THR A 157 27.03 4.49 15.88
N THR A 158 25.70 4.45 15.95
CA THR A 158 24.99 4.22 17.21
C THR A 158 24.22 2.90 17.08
N ALA A 159 24.48 1.97 18.01
CA ALA A 159 23.74 0.73 18.04
C ALA A 159 22.34 0.95 18.66
N VAL A 160 21.32 0.42 18.01
CA VAL A 160 19.94 0.35 18.52
C VAL A 160 19.59 -1.12 18.72
N THR A 161 19.16 -1.48 19.93
CA THR A 161 18.68 -2.84 20.22
C THR A 161 17.19 -2.90 19.91
N VAL A 162 16.80 -3.81 19.02
CA VAL A 162 15.39 -4.13 18.74
C VAL A 162 15.04 -5.41 19.48
N THR A 163 14.00 -5.34 20.29
CA THR A 163 13.51 -6.48 21.09
C THR A 163 12.13 -6.90 20.59
N PHE A 164 11.98 -8.18 20.33
CA PHE A 164 10.71 -8.81 19.98
C PHE A 164 10.10 -9.47 21.22
N ASP A 165 8.81 -9.24 21.45
CA ASP A 165 8.03 -9.83 22.54
C ASP A 165 6.84 -10.61 21.96
N SER A 166 6.87 -11.91 22.08
CA SER A 166 5.79 -12.79 21.60
C SER A 166 4.67 -13.01 22.63
N THR A 167 4.74 -12.35 23.79
CA THR A 167 3.74 -12.51 24.85
C THR A 167 2.35 -12.11 24.36
N GLY A 168 1.40 -13.03 24.45
CA GLY A 168 0.01 -12.80 24.03
C GLY A 168 -0.23 -12.90 22.53
N LEU A 169 0.78 -13.20 21.73
CA LEU A 169 0.64 -13.46 20.30
C LEU A 169 0.19 -14.90 20.01
N VAL A 170 -0.43 -15.10 18.86
CA VAL A 170 -0.93 -16.42 18.45
C VAL A 170 0.24 -17.29 17.99
N GLN A 171 0.35 -18.47 18.59
CA GLN A 171 1.36 -19.48 18.21
C GLN A 171 1.14 -19.97 16.77
N GLY A 172 2.22 -20.17 16.04
CA GLY A 172 2.21 -20.57 14.63
C GLY A 172 1.86 -19.43 13.65
N ALA A 173 1.65 -18.20 14.15
CA ALA A 173 1.38 -17.05 13.30
C ALA A 173 2.65 -16.27 12.98
N THR A 174 2.65 -15.61 11.81
CA THR A 174 3.69 -14.68 11.40
C THR A 174 3.15 -13.24 11.51
N TYR A 175 3.91 -12.39 12.19
CA TYR A 175 3.64 -10.97 12.35
C TYR A 175 4.65 -10.17 11.54
N THR A 176 4.17 -9.20 10.78
CA THR A 176 5.03 -8.30 9.99
C THR A 176 4.80 -6.86 10.40
N GLY A 177 5.82 -6.05 10.31
CA GLY A 177 5.76 -4.63 10.61
C GLY A 177 6.99 -3.88 10.12
N GLY A 178 7.09 -2.60 10.45
CA GLY A 178 8.21 -1.77 10.05
C GLY A 178 8.71 -0.87 11.18
N LEU A 179 10.00 -0.91 11.45
CA LEU A 179 10.67 0.06 12.31
C LEU A 179 11.17 1.21 11.45
N CYS A 180 10.78 2.44 11.78
CA CYS A 180 11.33 3.63 11.13
C CYS A 180 12.50 4.20 11.91
N VAL A 181 13.56 4.47 11.18
CA VAL A 181 14.67 5.28 11.64
C VAL A 181 14.52 6.66 11.01
N GLU A 182 14.10 7.63 11.80
CA GLU A 182 14.00 9.02 11.37
C GLU A 182 15.31 9.75 11.65
N SER A 183 15.75 10.58 10.72
CA SER A 183 16.99 11.33 10.83
C SER A 183 16.85 12.75 10.25
N ASN A 184 17.86 13.57 10.47
CA ASN A 184 17.98 14.88 9.84
C ASN A 184 18.77 14.85 8.52
N ASP A 185 18.94 13.68 7.93
CA ASP A 185 19.53 13.52 6.60
C ASP A 185 18.58 14.11 5.56
N PRO A 186 19.00 15.11 4.75
CA PRO A 186 18.13 15.74 3.77
C PRO A 186 17.77 14.83 2.59
N ASP A 187 18.61 13.82 2.29
CA ASP A 187 18.42 12.91 1.18
C ASP A 187 17.62 11.67 1.59
N THR A 188 17.76 11.24 2.85
CA THR A 188 17.11 10.03 3.36
C THR A 188 16.60 10.26 4.80
N PRO A 189 15.59 11.12 4.99
CA PRO A 189 15.12 11.49 6.32
C PRO A 189 14.46 10.34 7.09
N VAL A 190 13.97 9.33 6.38
CA VAL A 190 13.33 8.14 6.99
C VAL A 190 13.83 6.87 6.31
N VAL A 191 14.28 5.91 7.12
CA VAL A 191 14.63 4.56 6.66
C VAL A 191 13.70 3.56 7.30
N LEU A 192 12.98 2.79 6.49
CA LEU A 192 12.14 1.69 6.95
C LEU A 192 12.97 0.41 7.06
N VAL A 193 12.97 -0.19 8.25
CA VAL A 193 13.54 -1.52 8.50
C VAL A 193 12.38 -2.50 8.61
N PRO A 194 12.17 -3.39 7.63
CA PRO A 194 11.10 -4.39 7.69
C PRO A 194 11.37 -5.39 8.82
N LEU A 195 10.33 -5.71 9.58
CA LEU A 195 10.39 -6.66 10.68
C LEU A 195 9.46 -7.83 10.38
N THR A 196 9.92 -9.03 10.72
CA THR A 196 9.12 -10.25 10.69
C THR A 196 9.35 -11.02 11.96
N LEU A 197 8.29 -11.40 12.67
CA LEU A 197 8.30 -12.26 13.84
C LEU A 197 7.47 -13.50 13.53
N GLU A 198 8.11 -14.65 13.51
CA GLU A 198 7.45 -15.95 13.48
C GLU A 198 7.32 -16.43 14.93
N VAL A 199 6.08 -16.65 15.37
CA VAL A 199 5.81 -17.18 16.71
C VAL A 199 5.74 -18.70 16.58
N ASP A 200 6.81 -19.37 16.99
CA ASP A 200 6.86 -20.83 16.94
C ASP A 200 5.69 -21.43 17.71
N GLY A 201 4.98 -22.35 17.08
CA GLY A 201 4.07 -23.26 17.78
C GLY A 201 4.89 -24.13 18.72
N MET A 202 4.34 -24.48 19.86
CA MET A 202 4.97 -25.52 20.66
C MET A 202 5.01 -26.80 19.81
N ASP A 203 6.20 -27.13 19.29
CA ASP A 203 6.47 -28.47 18.79
C ASP A 203 6.39 -29.41 19.99
N PHE A 204 5.21 -29.95 20.16
CA PHE A 204 5.03 -31.07 21.10
C PHE A 204 5.62 -32.30 20.41
N SER A 205 6.93 -32.44 20.51
CA SER A 205 7.70 -33.51 19.86
C SER A 205 7.92 -34.70 20.82
N ASP A 206 6.90 -35.05 21.60
CA ASP A 206 6.95 -36.31 22.33
C ASP A 206 5.97 -37.30 21.69
N GLY A 207 6.52 -38.32 21.06
CA GLY A 207 5.75 -39.38 20.43
C GLY A 207 5.10 -40.36 21.39
N PHE A 208 5.15 -40.16 22.72
CA PHE A 208 4.67 -41.08 23.75
C PHE A 208 5.24 -42.51 23.66
N GLU A 209 6.19 -42.75 22.73
CA GLU A 209 6.72 -44.06 22.45
C GLU A 209 7.61 -44.60 23.59
N THR A 210 8.14 -43.70 24.43
CA THR A 210 8.99 -44.07 25.57
C THR A 210 8.19 -44.41 26.84
N GLY A 211 6.92 -43.98 26.89
CA GLY A 211 6.03 -44.24 28.04
C GLY A 211 6.46 -43.53 29.33
N ASP A 212 7.32 -42.52 29.24
CA ASP A 212 7.79 -41.72 30.36
C ASP A 212 7.70 -40.24 30.09
N ALA A 213 7.76 -39.40 31.11
CA ALA A 213 7.72 -37.95 31.05
C ALA A 213 9.11 -37.28 31.19
N SER A 214 10.19 -37.99 30.89
CA SER A 214 11.56 -37.52 31.11
C SER A 214 11.99 -36.31 30.27
N ARG A 215 11.24 -36.03 29.18
CA ARG A 215 11.44 -34.89 28.31
C ARG A 215 10.51 -33.73 28.62
N TRP A 216 9.67 -33.83 29.62
CA TRP A 216 8.72 -32.78 29.95
C TRP A 216 9.32 -31.83 30.99
N SER A 217 9.15 -30.56 30.84
CA SER A 217 9.61 -29.55 31.79
C SER A 217 8.78 -29.50 33.07
N ALA A 218 7.57 -30.07 33.06
CA ALA A 218 6.75 -30.29 34.24
C ALA A 218 5.88 -31.54 34.06
N SER A 219 5.86 -32.45 35.05
CA SER A 219 4.91 -33.55 35.14
C SER A 219 4.01 -33.34 36.33
N VAL A 220 2.69 -33.31 36.12
CA VAL A 220 1.72 -33.43 37.21
C VAL A 220 1.45 -34.93 37.36
N GLY A 221 1.71 -35.47 38.55
CA GLY A 221 1.60 -36.89 38.81
C GLY A 221 0.23 -37.44 38.41
N LEU A 222 0.25 -38.44 37.55
CA LEU A 222 -0.91 -39.29 37.32
C LEU A 222 -1.06 -40.23 38.57
N PRO A 223 -2.30 -40.50 38.99
CA PRO A 223 -2.56 -41.34 40.14
C PRO A 223 -2.11 -42.80 39.96
#